data_cf36f575fda0e51ee54a02a2f3317c31
#
_entry.id   cf36f575fda0e51ee54a02a2f3317c31
#
_cell.length_a   1.000
_cell.length_b   1.000
_cell.length_c   1.000
_cell.angle_alpha   90.00
_cell.angle_beta   90.00
_cell.angle_gamma   90.00
#
_symmetry.space_group_name_H-M   'P 1'
#
loop_
_entity.id
_entity.type
_entity.pdbx_description
1 polymer ?
#
loop_
_entity_poly.entity_id
_entity_poly.type
_entity_poly.pdbx_seq_one_letter_code
_entity_poly.pdbx_strand_id
1 'polypeptide(L)'
;MIYCVPTKKGLGIEIWGTRDDLECFYDILSKLWDNESFSSVKGYEDKNKLISSFSFEIRKASYGSRLKRSHSHFTFEEIPYLGFQISWPHILFCISALRYNMNMVDMTKLDVAMFLHLEYWVERSMNDYDTTGAKKLLPFLDGGIYAGNEHLYLYMRNINAAFFRMKGGKASFRKLGDLMKGCTIFSEEYNDLLNFLKADAKKFNCNIEDLELDDANELYEIQW
;
A
#
# COMPACT_ATOMS: atom_id res chain seq x y z
N MET A 1 14.58 13.77 0.02
CA MET A 1 14.17 12.41 0.47
C MET A 1 12.70 12.41 0.83
N ILE A 2 11.99 11.30 0.53
CA ILE A 2 10.58 11.13 0.92
C ILE A 2 10.43 11.03 2.44
N TYR A 3 9.27 11.40 2.96
CA TYR A 3 8.87 11.19 4.35
C TYR A 3 7.36 10.99 4.42
N CYS A 4 6.87 10.38 5.50
CA CYS A 4 5.46 10.10 5.68
C CYS A 4 4.93 10.73 6.96
N VAL A 5 3.65 11.11 6.91
CA VAL A 5 2.90 11.53 8.10
C VAL A 5 1.53 10.86 8.09
N PRO A 6 0.93 10.53 9.24
CA PRO A 6 -0.40 9.95 9.28
C PRO A 6 -1.44 10.96 8.79
N THR A 7 -2.48 10.46 8.08
CA THR A 7 -3.61 11.29 7.69
C THR A 7 -4.39 11.74 8.92
N LYS A 8 -5.09 12.86 8.82
CA LYS A 8 -5.82 13.49 9.94
C LYS A 8 -6.81 12.54 10.62
N LYS A 9 -7.52 11.73 9.84
CA LYS A 9 -8.47 10.74 10.37
C LYS A 9 -7.85 9.37 10.63
N GLY A 10 -6.55 9.18 10.35
CA GLY A 10 -5.87 7.92 10.55
C GLY A 10 -6.31 6.80 9.62
N LEU A 11 -6.79 7.12 8.44
CA LEU A 11 -7.13 6.14 7.40
C LEU A 11 -5.90 5.65 6.63
N GLY A 12 -4.78 6.37 6.72
CA GLY A 12 -3.55 6.04 6.03
C GLY A 12 -2.46 7.04 6.33
N ILE A 13 -1.56 7.19 5.36
CA ILE A 13 -0.44 8.12 5.38
C ILE A 13 -0.49 9.08 4.21
N GLU A 14 0.13 10.23 4.39
CA GLU A 14 0.56 11.12 3.33
C GLU A 14 2.04 10.89 3.09
N ILE A 15 2.42 10.60 1.86
CA ILE A 15 3.82 10.47 1.44
C ILE A 15 4.20 11.77 0.74
N TRP A 16 5.28 12.38 1.19
CA TRP A 16 5.76 13.69 0.75
C TRP A 16 7.20 13.64 0.28
N GLY A 17 7.52 14.42 -0.73
CA GLY A 17 8.88 14.62 -1.24
C GLY A 17 8.94 15.85 -2.14
N THR A 18 10.15 16.26 -2.51
CA THR A 18 10.32 17.16 -3.65
C THR A 18 9.97 16.41 -4.94
N ARG A 19 9.86 17.14 -6.04
CA ARG A 19 9.64 16.50 -7.35
C ARG A 19 10.71 15.45 -7.64
N ASP A 20 11.98 15.81 -7.46
CA ASP A 20 13.12 14.95 -7.75
C ASP A 20 13.12 13.70 -6.84
N ASP A 21 12.73 13.85 -5.55
CA ASP A 21 12.60 12.74 -4.63
C ASP A 21 11.54 11.72 -5.12
N LEU A 22 10.40 12.21 -5.57
CA LEU A 22 9.30 11.37 -6.07
C LEU A 22 9.64 10.72 -7.41
N GLU A 23 10.30 11.44 -8.33
CA GLU A 23 10.77 10.90 -9.61
C GLU A 23 11.82 9.81 -9.38
N CYS A 24 12.81 10.04 -8.52
CA CYS A 24 13.80 9.03 -8.15
C CYS A 24 13.15 7.78 -7.55
N PHE A 25 12.16 7.97 -6.68
CA PHE A 25 11.44 6.85 -6.07
C PHE A 25 10.60 6.09 -7.10
N TYR A 26 9.94 6.80 -8.03
CA TYR A 26 9.21 6.19 -9.14
C TYR A 26 10.12 5.32 -10.02
N ASP A 27 11.32 5.80 -10.35
CA ASP A 27 12.29 5.07 -11.18
C ASP A 27 12.74 3.76 -10.51
N ILE A 28 12.89 3.76 -9.18
CA ILE A 28 13.20 2.55 -8.41
C ILE A 28 12.03 1.56 -8.49
N LEU A 29 10.80 2.03 -8.26
CA LEU A 29 9.63 1.17 -8.31
C LEU A 29 9.38 0.60 -9.70
N SER A 30 9.70 1.36 -10.77
CA SER A 30 9.51 0.92 -12.15
C SER A 30 10.30 -0.35 -12.51
N LYS A 31 11.36 -0.66 -11.77
CA LYS A 31 12.13 -1.91 -11.91
C LYS A 31 11.38 -3.13 -11.36
N LEU A 32 10.36 -2.91 -10.51
CA LEU A 32 9.72 -3.93 -9.68
C LEU A 32 8.33 -4.33 -10.19
N TRP A 33 7.85 -3.73 -11.28
CA TRP A 33 6.59 -4.08 -11.91
C TRP A 33 6.76 -4.06 -13.44
N ASP A 34 5.82 -4.71 -14.16
CA ASP A 34 5.80 -4.82 -15.62
C ASP A 34 7.13 -5.37 -16.21
N ASN A 35 7.76 -6.31 -15.49
CA ASN A 35 8.98 -6.96 -15.94
C ASN A 35 8.68 -8.38 -16.35
N GLU A 36 9.04 -8.74 -17.59
CA GLU A 36 8.83 -10.06 -18.17
C GLU A 36 9.41 -11.20 -17.30
N SER A 37 10.47 -10.93 -16.53
CA SER A 37 11.06 -11.89 -15.62
C SER A 37 10.09 -12.39 -14.54
N PHE A 38 9.03 -11.63 -14.25
CA PHE A 38 8.03 -11.98 -13.24
C PHE A 38 6.82 -12.73 -13.81
N SER A 39 6.63 -12.75 -15.14
CA SER A 39 5.41 -13.27 -15.76
C SER A 39 5.12 -14.74 -15.43
N SER A 40 6.14 -15.53 -15.14
CA SER A 40 6.02 -16.94 -14.72
C SER A 40 5.79 -17.11 -13.21
N VAL A 41 5.82 -16.02 -12.43
CA VAL A 41 5.70 -16.08 -10.98
C VAL A 41 4.23 -16.07 -10.59
N LYS A 42 3.83 -17.04 -9.76
CA LYS A 42 2.47 -17.13 -9.23
C LYS A 42 2.06 -15.81 -8.52
N GLY A 43 0.86 -15.31 -8.84
CA GLY A 43 0.36 -14.04 -8.33
C GLY A 43 1.09 -12.81 -8.88
N TYR A 44 1.75 -12.93 -10.02
CA TYR A 44 2.43 -11.80 -10.67
C TYR A 44 1.47 -10.65 -10.96
N GLU A 45 0.33 -10.93 -11.57
CA GLU A 45 -0.64 -9.90 -11.98
C GLU A 45 -1.13 -9.08 -10.79
N ASP A 46 -1.44 -9.72 -9.67
CA ASP A 46 -1.92 -9.05 -8.46
C ASP A 46 -0.84 -8.18 -7.81
N LYS A 47 0.41 -8.67 -7.76
CA LYS A 47 1.55 -7.85 -7.33
C LYS A 47 1.78 -6.68 -8.26
N ASN A 48 1.66 -6.92 -9.57
CA ASN A 48 1.80 -5.88 -10.58
C ASN A 48 0.72 -4.80 -10.44
N LYS A 49 -0.55 -5.18 -10.22
CA LYS A 49 -1.65 -4.24 -9.92
C LYS A 49 -1.36 -3.40 -8.67
N LEU A 50 -0.85 -4.01 -7.59
CA LEU A 50 -0.49 -3.29 -6.37
C LEU A 50 0.63 -2.27 -6.60
N ILE A 51 1.75 -2.71 -7.16
CA ILE A 51 2.94 -1.86 -7.34
C ILE A 51 2.67 -0.77 -8.38
N SER A 52 1.99 -1.10 -9.50
CA SER A 52 1.66 -0.12 -10.53
C SER A 52 0.67 0.94 -10.03
N SER A 53 -0.33 0.56 -9.22
CA SER A 53 -1.26 1.53 -8.61
C SER A 53 -0.53 2.50 -7.67
N PHE A 54 0.41 2.00 -6.89
CA PHE A 54 1.26 2.83 -6.02
C PHE A 54 2.17 3.75 -6.84
N SER A 55 2.83 3.21 -7.86
CA SER A 55 3.68 3.97 -8.78
C SER A 55 2.89 5.06 -9.52
N PHE A 56 1.64 4.79 -9.89
CA PHE A 56 0.74 5.77 -10.50
C PHE A 56 0.49 6.97 -9.57
N GLU A 57 0.24 6.74 -8.29
CA GLU A 57 0.03 7.83 -7.32
C GLU A 57 1.30 8.69 -7.13
N ILE A 58 2.48 8.06 -7.08
CA ILE A 58 3.76 8.77 -7.01
C ILE A 58 3.96 9.65 -8.24
N ARG A 59 3.74 9.09 -9.44
CA ARG A 59 3.84 9.84 -10.70
C ARG A 59 2.85 11.00 -10.77
N LYS A 60 1.61 10.81 -10.34
CA LYS A 60 0.61 11.90 -10.27
C LYS A 60 1.02 12.97 -9.27
N ALA A 61 1.60 12.57 -8.15
CA ALA A 61 2.11 13.53 -7.17
C ALA A 61 3.29 14.33 -7.73
N SER A 62 4.26 13.69 -8.40
CA SER A 62 5.44 14.38 -8.97
C SER A 62 5.05 15.45 -10.01
N TYR A 63 3.93 15.27 -10.72
CA TYR A 63 3.33 16.28 -11.60
C TYR A 63 2.47 17.34 -10.86
N GLY A 64 2.40 17.26 -9.52
CA GLY A 64 1.62 18.19 -8.72
C GLY A 64 0.10 18.04 -8.87
N SER A 65 -0.38 16.86 -9.29
CA SER A 65 -1.82 16.58 -9.46
C SER A 65 -2.47 16.03 -8.17
N ARG A 66 -1.74 16.00 -7.07
CA ARG A 66 -2.19 15.52 -5.76
C ARG A 66 -1.97 16.61 -4.71
N LEU A 67 -1.46 16.28 -3.55
CA LEU A 67 -1.22 17.22 -2.46
C LEU A 67 -0.02 18.13 -2.76
N LYS A 68 -0.09 19.37 -2.28
CA LYS A 68 0.98 20.37 -2.39
C LYS A 68 1.11 21.12 -1.07
N ARG A 69 2.35 21.36 -0.67
CA ARG A 69 2.68 22.28 0.41
C ARG A 69 4.05 22.93 0.16
N SER A 70 4.32 24.07 0.75
CA SER A 70 5.65 24.68 0.74
C SER A 70 6.21 24.76 2.15
N HIS A 71 7.52 24.60 2.23
CA HIS A 71 8.30 24.78 3.45
C HIS A 71 9.53 25.65 3.17
N SER A 72 9.81 26.59 4.07
CA SER A 72 11.09 27.27 4.10
C SER A 72 12.02 26.55 5.09
N HIS A 73 13.11 25.97 4.59
CA HIS A 73 14.16 25.36 5.41
C HIS A 73 15.28 26.36 5.67
N PHE A 74 15.10 27.29 6.61
CA PHE A 74 16.10 28.30 6.97
C PHE A 74 16.61 29.17 5.80
N THR A 75 15.96 29.11 4.65
CA THR A 75 16.24 29.91 3.47
C THR A 75 15.04 30.80 3.17
N PHE A 76 15.28 31.89 2.45
CA PHE A 76 14.18 32.77 1.99
C PHE A 76 13.37 32.12 0.84
N GLU A 77 13.85 31.02 0.28
CA GLU A 77 13.19 30.30 -0.79
C GLU A 77 12.28 29.21 -0.22
N GLU A 78 11.03 29.21 -0.64
CA GLU A 78 10.09 28.14 -0.35
C GLU A 78 10.36 26.95 -1.28
N ILE A 79 10.60 25.79 -0.67
CA ILE A 79 10.75 24.53 -1.40
C ILE A 79 9.36 23.89 -1.54
N PRO A 80 8.87 23.65 -2.76
CA PRO A 80 7.61 22.96 -2.96
C PRO A 80 7.75 21.48 -2.64
N TYR A 81 6.91 20.99 -1.74
CA TYR A 81 6.72 19.57 -1.46
C TYR A 81 5.43 19.10 -2.12
N LEU A 82 5.53 17.96 -2.77
CA LEU A 82 4.44 17.27 -3.45
C LEU A 82 4.16 15.97 -2.69
N GLY A 83 2.90 15.55 -2.66
CA GLY A 83 2.56 14.35 -1.91
C GLY A 83 1.25 13.73 -2.38
N PHE A 84 0.93 12.58 -1.82
CA PHE A 84 -0.33 11.86 -2.04
C PHE A 84 -0.72 11.08 -0.80
N GLN A 85 -1.96 10.65 -0.76
CA GLN A 85 -2.53 9.86 0.33
C GLN A 85 -2.67 8.40 -0.10
N ILE A 86 -2.40 7.49 0.83
CA ILE A 86 -2.58 6.05 0.65
C ILE A 86 -3.04 5.42 1.96
N SER A 87 -3.96 4.47 1.90
CA SER A 87 -4.48 3.81 3.10
C SER A 87 -3.45 2.89 3.75
N TRP A 88 -3.63 2.61 5.06
CA TRP A 88 -2.79 1.66 5.77
C TRP A 88 -2.80 0.26 5.16
N PRO A 89 -3.95 -0.36 4.84
CA PRO A 89 -3.93 -1.65 4.16
C PRO A 89 -3.15 -1.60 2.85
N HIS A 90 -3.43 -0.63 1.99
CA HIS A 90 -2.81 -0.55 0.68
C HIS A 90 -1.28 -0.45 0.77
N ILE A 91 -0.74 0.45 1.61
CA ILE A 91 0.73 0.58 1.74
C ILE A 91 1.39 -0.67 2.32
N LEU A 92 0.77 -1.36 3.29
CA LEU A 92 1.32 -2.59 3.86
C LEU A 92 1.39 -3.72 2.82
N PHE A 93 0.35 -3.87 2.01
CA PHE A 93 0.34 -4.83 0.91
C PHE A 93 1.36 -4.46 -0.17
N CYS A 94 1.49 -3.17 -0.53
CA CYS A 94 2.51 -2.70 -1.47
C CYS A 94 3.92 -3.02 -0.98
N ILE A 95 4.24 -2.73 0.28
CA ILE A 95 5.56 -3.05 0.87
C ILE A 95 5.85 -4.54 0.78
N SER A 96 4.88 -5.39 1.08
CA SER A 96 5.04 -6.84 0.95
C SER A 96 5.30 -7.28 -0.49
N ALA A 97 4.57 -6.74 -1.46
CA ALA A 97 4.76 -7.02 -2.88
C ALA A 97 6.13 -6.52 -3.39
N LEU A 98 6.53 -5.31 -2.99
CA LEU A 98 7.83 -4.74 -3.33
C LEU A 98 8.97 -5.59 -2.77
N ARG A 99 8.93 -5.96 -1.49
CA ARG A 99 9.93 -6.82 -0.85
C ARG A 99 10.05 -8.17 -1.55
N TYR A 100 8.93 -8.75 -1.97
CA TYR A 100 8.93 -10.00 -2.72
C TYR A 100 9.63 -9.84 -4.08
N ASN A 101 9.26 -8.82 -4.86
CA ASN A 101 9.81 -8.60 -6.20
C ASN A 101 11.29 -8.17 -6.15
N MET A 102 11.72 -7.43 -5.13
CA MET A 102 13.14 -7.05 -4.94
C MET A 102 14.08 -8.25 -4.86
N ASN A 103 13.60 -9.41 -4.39
CA ASN A 103 14.40 -10.63 -4.34
C ASN A 103 14.62 -11.29 -5.72
N MET A 104 13.95 -10.80 -6.77
CA MET A 104 13.95 -11.39 -8.10
C MET A 104 14.64 -10.53 -9.15
N VAL A 105 15.10 -9.34 -8.79
CA VAL A 105 15.80 -8.41 -9.67
C VAL A 105 17.09 -7.90 -9.03
N ASP A 106 18.03 -7.50 -9.87
CA ASP A 106 19.27 -6.87 -9.40
C ASP A 106 18.98 -5.46 -8.89
N MET A 107 19.04 -5.31 -7.56
CA MET A 107 18.83 -4.05 -6.87
C MET A 107 20.16 -3.44 -6.46
N THR A 108 20.33 -2.15 -6.73
CA THR A 108 21.49 -1.40 -6.23
C THR A 108 21.34 -1.14 -4.72
N LYS A 109 22.45 -0.78 -4.08
CA LYS A 109 22.43 -0.36 -2.67
C LYS A 109 21.51 0.84 -2.43
N LEU A 110 21.40 1.75 -3.40
CA LEU A 110 20.51 2.91 -3.32
C LEU A 110 19.05 2.48 -3.36
N ASP A 111 18.69 1.56 -4.25
CA ASP A 111 17.33 1.03 -4.38
C ASP A 111 16.88 0.40 -3.05
N VAL A 112 17.72 -0.45 -2.46
CA VAL A 112 17.46 -1.08 -1.15
C VAL A 112 17.37 -0.03 -0.04
N ALA A 113 18.26 0.95 -0.01
CA ALA A 113 18.22 2.01 0.98
C ALA A 113 16.94 2.85 0.91
N MET A 114 16.43 3.15 -0.29
CA MET A 114 15.18 3.88 -0.49
C MET A 114 13.96 3.06 -0.07
N PHE A 115 13.99 1.76 -0.32
CA PHE A 115 12.93 0.87 0.15
C PHE A 115 12.89 0.79 1.69
N LEU A 116 14.03 0.58 2.34
CA LEU A 116 14.13 0.58 3.81
C LEU A 116 13.75 1.95 4.40
N HIS A 117 14.03 3.03 3.69
CA HIS A 117 13.61 4.38 4.08
C HIS A 117 12.08 4.53 4.04
N LEU A 118 11.41 3.98 3.03
CA LEU A 118 9.94 3.92 2.99
C LEU A 118 9.39 3.14 4.19
N GLU A 119 9.90 1.94 4.45
CA GLU A 119 9.48 1.09 5.58
C GLU A 119 9.64 1.83 6.91
N TYR A 120 10.79 2.46 7.13
CA TYR A 120 11.05 3.27 8.32
C TYR A 120 9.99 4.37 8.51
N TRP A 121 9.65 5.09 7.45
CA TRP A 121 8.67 6.17 7.56
C TRP A 121 7.26 5.66 7.77
N VAL A 122 6.90 4.53 7.17
CA VAL A 122 5.60 3.88 7.40
C VAL A 122 5.48 3.43 8.86
N GLU A 123 6.49 2.73 9.37
CA GLU A 123 6.55 2.32 10.79
C GLU A 123 6.47 3.52 11.73
N ARG A 124 7.27 4.56 11.48
CA ARG A 124 7.26 5.78 12.26
C ARG A 124 5.88 6.44 12.25
N SER A 125 5.26 6.56 11.08
CA SER A 125 3.92 7.15 10.96
C SER A 125 2.84 6.36 11.70
N MET A 126 2.92 5.02 11.71
CA MET A 126 2.04 4.17 12.52
C MET A 126 2.21 4.49 14.02
N ASN A 127 3.46 4.57 14.48
CA ASN A 127 3.77 4.88 15.89
C ASN A 127 3.37 6.31 16.29
N ASP A 128 3.59 7.30 15.42
CA ASP A 128 3.20 8.69 15.63
C ASP A 128 1.68 8.85 15.73
N TYR A 129 0.92 8.03 14.98
CA TYR A 129 -0.53 8.04 15.05
C TYR A 129 -1.08 7.36 16.32
N ASP A 130 -0.70 6.12 16.56
CA ASP A 130 -1.11 5.35 17.74
C ASP A 130 -0.22 4.11 17.97
N THR A 131 0.59 4.16 19.01
CA THR A 131 1.55 3.09 19.33
C THR A 131 0.91 1.73 19.61
N THR A 132 -0.32 1.71 20.12
CA THR A 132 -1.06 0.45 20.39
C THR A 132 -1.49 -0.22 19.10
N GLY A 133 -2.02 0.55 18.14
CA GLY A 133 -2.37 0.05 16.81
C GLY A 133 -1.13 -0.33 16.01
N ALA A 134 -0.07 0.48 16.07
CA ALA A 134 1.21 0.22 15.41
C ALA A 134 1.79 -1.16 15.78
N LYS A 135 1.81 -1.51 17.07
CA LYS A 135 2.27 -2.83 17.55
C LYS A 135 1.50 -4.01 16.94
N LYS A 136 0.21 -3.82 16.64
CA LYS A 136 -0.60 -4.86 15.99
C LYS A 136 -0.33 -4.97 14.49
N LEU A 137 0.11 -3.88 13.85
CA LEU A 137 0.36 -3.80 12.41
C LEU A 137 1.80 -4.13 12.04
N LEU A 138 2.75 -3.97 12.96
CA LEU A 138 4.17 -4.23 12.74
C LEU A 138 4.44 -5.63 12.14
N PRO A 139 3.80 -6.73 12.60
CA PRO A 139 4.01 -8.04 11.98
C PRO A 139 3.68 -8.07 10.48
N PHE A 140 2.71 -7.27 10.03
CA PHE A 140 2.33 -7.19 8.61
C PHE A 140 3.31 -6.35 7.79
N LEU A 141 3.96 -5.36 8.39
CA LEU A 141 5.07 -4.65 7.79
C LEU A 141 6.30 -5.57 7.65
N ASP A 142 6.55 -6.44 8.63
CA ASP A 142 7.73 -7.31 8.72
C ASP A 142 7.57 -8.66 7.99
N GLY A 143 6.61 -8.80 7.08
CA GLY A 143 6.44 -9.98 6.24
C GLY A 143 5.28 -10.90 6.60
N GLY A 144 4.38 -10.50 7.49
CA GLY A 144 3.16 -11.26 7.83
C GLY A 144 2.12 -11.32 6.70
N ILE A 145 2.32 -10.57 5.61
CA ILE A 145 1.54 -10.68 4.38
C ILE A 145 2.31 -11.56 3.40
N TYR A 146 1.70 -12.65 2.97
CA TYR A 146 2.30 -13.53 1.98
C TYR A 146 2.09 -13.02 0.56
N ALA A 147 3.11 -12.39 -0.01
CA ALA A 147 3.05 -11.79 -1.34
C ALA A 147 3.01 -12.81 -2.51
N GLY A 148 3.21 -14.10 -2.24
CA GLY A 148 3.00 -15.17 -3.22
C GLY A 148 1.54 -15.58 -3.42
N ASN A 149 0.60 -14.94 -2.74
CA ASN A 149 -0.84 -15.16 -2.91
C ASN A 149 -1.30 -14.69 -4.30
N GLU A 150 -2.04 -15.55 -5.01
CA GLU A 150 -2.59 -15.26 -6.33
C GLU A 150 -3.66 -14.17 -6.32
N HIS A 151 -4.33 -13.98 -5.19
CA HIS A 151 -5.44 -13.04 -5.04
C HIS A 151 -5.08 -11.88 -4.11
N LEU A 152 -3.79 -11.52 -4.05
CA LEU A 152 -3.26 -10.52 -3.12
C LEU A 152 -3.95 -9.15 -3.27
N TYR A 153 -4.23 -8.74 -4.49
CA TYR A 153 -4.90 -7.47 -4.78
C TYR A 153 -6.36 -7.45 -4.32
N LEU A 154 -7.09 -8.55 -4.52
CA LEU A 154 -8.48 -8.69 -4.05
C LEU A 154 -8.55 -8.71 -2.52
N TYR A 155 -7.61 -9.39 -1.85
CA TYR A 155 -7.51 -9.37 -0.39
C TYR A 155 -7.25 -7.95 0.12
N MET A 156 -6.32 -7.23 -0.48
CA MET A 156 -6.06 -5.83 -0.12
C MET A 156 -7.32 -4.98 -0.28
N ARG A 157 -8.01 -5.06 -1.43
CA ARG A 157 -9.23 -4.27 -1.69
C ARG A 157 -10.33 -4.56 -0.67
N ASN A 158 -10.58 -5.84 -0.36
CA ASN A 158 -11.58 -6.23 0.62
C ASN A 158 -11.27 -5.68 2.02
N ILE A 159 -10.03 -5.83 2.50
CA ILE A 159 -9.59 -5.29 3.78
C ILE A 159 -9.69 -3.76 3.79
N ASN A 160 -9.31 -3.12 2.68
CA ASN A 160 -9.34 -1.68 2.53
C ASN A 160 -10.77 -1.13 2.61
N ALA A 161 -11.71 -1.75 1.90
CA ALA A 161 -13.14 -1.40 1.96
C ALA A 161 -13.69 -1.58 3.38
N ALA A 162 -13.42 -2.71 4.04
CA ALA A 162 -13.85 -2.95 5.41
C ALA A 162 -13.27 -1.90 6.38
N PHE A 163 -12.02 -1.49 6.19
CA PHE A 163 -11.37 -0.47 7.00
C PHE A 163 -12.00 0.91 6.79
N PHE A 164 -12.28 1.31 5.56
CA PHE A 164 -12.93 2.60 5.27
C PHE A 164 -14.34 2.71 5.86
N ARG A 165 -15.10 1.62 5.89
CA ARG A 165 -16.41 1.57 6.57
C ARG A 165 -16.34 1.89 8.06
N MET A 166 -15.18 1.72 8.70
CA MET A 166 -14.96 2.11 10.10
C MET A 166 -14.79 3.62 10.30
N LYS A 167 -14.70 4.42 9.23
CA LYS A 167 -14.63 5.90 9.20
C LYS A 167 -13.43 6.52 9.94
N GLY A 168 -12.37 5.75 10.19
CA GLY A 168 -11.11 6.24 10.77
C GLY A 168 -11.12 6.39 12.29
N GLY A 169 -10.10 7.09 12.80
CA GLY A 169 -9.85 7.27 14.22
C GLY A 169 -8.99 6.15 14.84
N LYS A 170 -8.42 6.41 16.02
CA LYS A 170 -7.53 5.47 16.72
C LYS A 170 -8.18 4.12 17.00
N ALA A 171 -9.48 4.10 17.29
CA ALA A 171 -10.21 2.86 17.54
C ALA A 171 -10.26 1.97 16.28
N SER A 172 -10.53 2.56 15.11
CA SER A 172 -10.51 1.86 13.83
C SER A 172 -9.11 1.38 13.48
N PHE A 173 -8.10 2.24 13.68
CA PHE A 173 -6.70 1.87 13.44
C PHE A 173 -6.25 0.67 14.30
N ARG A 174 -6.64 0.62 15.59
CA ARG A 174 -6.36 -0.53 16.48
C ARG A 174 -7.05 -1.83 16.05
N LYS A 175 -8.20 -1.73 15.37
CA LYS A 175 -8.94 -2.88 14.84
C LYS A 175 -8.40 -3.36 13.50
N LEU A 176 -7.63 -2.53 12.80
CA LEU A 176 -7.06 -2.92 11.51
C LEU A 176 -6.18 -4.17 11.60
N GLY A 177 -5.40 -4.34 12.69
CA GLY A 177 -4.62 -5.55 12.91
C GLY A 177 -5.47 -6.84 12.94
N ASP A 178 -6.72 -6.76 13.40
CA ASP A 178 -7.64 -7.91 13.40
C ASP A 178 -8.18 -8.17 11.99
N LEU A 179 -8.47 -7.13 11.20
CA LEU A 179 -8.84 -7.27 9.78
C LEU A 179 -7.71 -7.86 8.93
N MET A 180 -6.47 -7.48 9.23
CA MET A 180 -5.29 -7.96 8.51
C MET A 180 -5.03 -9.45 8.69
N LYS A 181 -5.64 -10.12 9.68
CA LYS A 181 -5.55 -11.59 9.81
C LYS A 181 -6.05 -12.31 8.57
N GLY A 182 -7.04 -11.76 7.86
CA GLY A 182 -7.53 -12.29 6.60
C GLY A 182 -6.49 -12.38 5.48
N CYS A 183 -5.30 -11.77 5.61
CA CYS A 183 -4.19 -11.94 4.66
C CYS A 183 -3.14 -12.97 5.11
N THR A 184 -3.28 -13.54 6.32
CA THR A 184 -2.38 -14.56 6.83
C THR A 184 -2.80 -15.93 6.29
N ILE A 185 -1.93 -16.58 5.50
CA ILE A 185 -2.18 -17.89 4.90
C ILE A 185 -2.59 -18.88 5.97
N PHE A 186 -3.59 -19.71 5.65
CA PHE A 186 -4.17 -20.76 6.50
C PHE A 186 -4.91 -20.27 7.75
N SER A 187 -5.08 -18.94 7.95
CA SER A 187 -6.02 -18.46 8.96
C SER A 187 -7.46 -18.82 8.58
N GLU A 188 -8.35 -18.87 9.56
CA GLU A 188 -9.79 -19.09 9.31
C GLU A 188 -10.34 -17.99 8.42
N GLU A 189 -10.01 -16.73 8.73
CA GLU A 189 -10.44 -15.55 7.98
C GLU A 189 -9.94 -15.54 6.52
N TYR A 190 -8.71 -16.06 6.29
CA TYR A 190 -8.17 -16.25 4.93
C TYR A 190 -9.00 -17.25 4.14
N ASN A 191 -9.29 -18.41 4.74
CA ASN A 191 -10.06 -19.46 4.09
C ASN A 191 -11.51 -19.04 3.83
N ASP A 192 -12.13 -18.31 4.75
CA ASP A 192 -13.48 -17.77 4.60
C ASP A 192 -13.55 -16.80 3.41
N LEU A 193 -12.61 -15.85 3.31
CA LEU A 193 -12.57 -14.95 2.17
C LEU A 193 -12.33 -15.69 0.85
N LEU A 194 -11.41 -16.66 0.83
CA LEU A 194 -11.16 -17.47 -0.37
C LEU A 194 -12.41 -18.26 -0.81
N ASN A 195 -13.14 -18.83 0.14
CA ASN A 195 -14.38 -19.55 -0.13
C ASN A 195 -15.47 -18.62 -0.66
N PHE A 196 -15.57 -17.40 -0.11
CA PHE A 196 -16.46 -16.36 -0.60
C PHE A 196 -16.12 -15.97 -2.05
N LEU A 197 -14.85 -15.70 -2.37
CA LEU A 197 -14.41 -15.39 -3.74
C LEU A 197 -14.72 -16.52 -4.71
N LYS A 198 -14.49 -17.80 -4.31
CA LYS A 198 -14.84 -18.97 -5.12
C LYS A 198 -16.35 -19.09 -5.38
N ALA A 199 -17.16 -18.79 -4.38
CA ALA A 199 -18.62 -18.84 -4.51
C ALA A 199 -19.13 -17.74 -5.48
N ASP A 200 -18.57 -16.53 -5.36
CA ASP A 200 -18.93 -15.42 -6.26
C ASP A 200 -18.45 -15.66 -7.69
N ALA A 201 -17.23 -16.16 -7.90
CA ALA A 201 -16.73 -16.52 -9.22
C ALA A 201 -17.62 -17.55 -9.90
N LYS A 202 -18.08 -18.56 -9.14
CA LYS A 202 -19.05 -19.56 -9.65
C LYS A 202 -20.39 -18.94 -9.98
N LYS A 203 -20.90 -18.04 -9.14
CA LYS A 203 -22.18 -17.34 -9.34
C LYS A 203 -22.18 -16.49 -10.62
N PHE A 204 -21.06 -15.79 -10.89
CA PHE A 204 -20.92 -14.94 -12.06
C PHE A 204 -20.33 -15.68 -13.29
N ASN A 205 -20.03 -16.97 -13.17
CA ASN A 205 -19.43 -17.81 -14.20
C ASN A 205 -18.13 -17.20 -14.78
N CYS A 206 -17.25 -16.74 -13.90
CA CYS A 206 -15.95 -16.16 -14.24
C CYS A 206 -14.84 -16.77 -13.35
N ASN A 207 -13.57 -16.43 -13.63
CA ASN A 207 -12.48 -16.77 -12.73
C ASN A 207 -12.44 -15.79 -11.55
N ILE A 208 -11.78 -16.16 -10.45
CA ILE A 208 -11.62 -15.26 -9.29
C ILE A 208 -10.90 -13.97 -9.69
N GLU A 209 -9.94 -14.06 -10.59
CA GLU A 209 -9.13 -12.93 -11.10
C GLU A 209 -9.97 -11.90 -11.87
N ASP A 210 -11.12 -12.33 -12.43
CA ASP A 210 -12.04 -11.50 -13.18
C ASP A 210 -13.12 -10.84 -12.27
N LEU A 211 -13.10 -11.14 -10.97
CA LEU A 211 -14.05 -10.56 -10.03
C LEU A 211 -13.74 -9.08 -9.81
N GLU A 212 -14.73 -8.24 -10.01
CA GLU A 212 -14.71 -6.85 -9.62
C GLU A 212 -15.44 -6.66 -8.29
N LEU A 213 -14.75 -6.10 -7.30
CA LEU A 213 -15.37 -5.70 -6.03
C LEU A 213 -16.13 -4.38 -6.24
N ASP A 214 -17.36 -4.32 -5.74
CA ASP A 214 -18.15 -3.08 -5.72
C ASP A 214 -17.70 -2.15 -4.56
N ASP A 215 -16.44 -1.73 -4.63
CA ASP A 215 -15.81 -0.84 -3.65
C ASP A 215 -15.57 0.58 -4.19
N ALA A 216 -15.91 0.83 -5.45
CA ALA A 216 -15.67 2.11 -6.12
C ALA A 216 -16.34 3.26 -5.37
N ASN A 217 -17.58 3.10 -4.92
CA ASN A 217 -18.31 4.14 -4.21
C ASN A 217 -17.68 4.49 -2.84
N GLU A 218 -17.04 3.52 -2.19
CA GLU A 218 -16.38 3.73 -0.89
C GLU A 218 -15.08 4.52 -1.02
N LEU A 219 -14.41 4.43 -2.18
CA LEU A 219 -13.16 5.13 -2.46
C LEU A 219 -13.38 6.60 -2.84
N TYR A 220 -14.51 6.95 -3.46
CA TYR A 220 -14.78 8.33 -3.90
C TYR A 220 -15.20 9.28 -2.77
N GLU A 221 -15.70 8.78 -1.65
CA GLU A 221 -16.16 9.57 -0.51
C GLU A 221 -15.16 9.67 0.65
N ILE A 222 -13.92 9.18 0.46
CA ILE A 222 -12.93 9.17 1.53
C ILE A 222 -12.54 10.59 1.91
N GLN A 223 -12.81 10.94 3.14
CA GLN A 223 -12.26 12.12 3.79
C GLN A 223 -11.08 11.70 4.68
N TRP A 224 -9.89 11.93 4.20
CA TRP A 224 -8.61 11.58 4.85
C TRP A 224 -8.36 12.26 6.21
#